data_82797c3e51df54a7ff3dba90864bb9cc
#
_entry.id   82797c3e51df54a7ff3dba90864bb9cc
#
_cell.length_a   1.000
_cell.length_b   1.000
_cell.length_c   1.000
_cell.angle_alpha   90.00
_cell.angle_beta   90.00
_cell.angle_gamma   90.00
#
_symmetry.space_group_name_H-M   'P 1'
#
loop_
_entity.id
_entity.type
_entity.pdbx_description
1 polymer ?
#
loop_
_entity_poly.entity_id
_entity_poly.type
_entity_poly.pdbx_seq_one_letter_code
_entity_poly.pdbx_strand_id
1 'polypeptide(L)'
;MTKKKILNIIFVFLGLLFFLFFWEISSRIYNSNSVFPSFIESLMNLVNLLKDINLYKSLFFTIGLGLLGVLISIIFGIFFGILAYYFELFRAFFSPINKIFRVIPTIIISILLIIFIKNIFAYLIISFLVLFPLIYEATLKGFLEIDQNIINSLRLEETKGFSSLFKVLFPLASPYILLSVIQSIGLGLKIEIMAEILMGDNKNIGIGHLINNAYNHTFNYIDIYSYALLIVVVYLLIDLVLHILKEKFIKIDK
;
A
#
# COMPACT_ATOMS: atom_id res chain seq x y z
N MET A 1 -9.66 14.39 -28.67
CA MET A 1 -10.03 14.37 -27.22
C MET A 1 -11.41 14.98 -27.05
N THR A 2 -12.37 14.32 -26.41
CA THR A 2 -13.72 14.87 -26.22
C THR A 2 -13.68 16.03 -25.22
N LYS A 3 -14.53 17.09 -25.43
CA LYS A 3 -14.66 18.26 -24.51
C LYS A 3 -14.73 17.85 -23.04
N LYS A 4 -15.39 16.74 -22.72
CA LYS A 4 -15.52 16.18 -21.38
C LYS A 4 -14.18 15.73 -20.77
N LYS A 5 -13.27 15.14 -21.57
CA LYS A 5 -11.92 14.76 -21.10
C LYS A 5 -11.06 15.97 -20.77
N ILE A 6 -11.12 17.01 -21.59
CA ILE A 6 -10.40 18.26 -21.34
C ILE A 6 -10.90 18.92 -20.05
N LEU A 7 -12.23 18.97 -19.87
CA LEU A 7 -12.84 19.56 -18.67
C LEU A 7 -12.40 18.82 -17.41
N ASN A 8 -12.41 17.48 -17.43
CA ASN A 8 -11.96 16.67 -16.29
C ASN A 8 -10.50 16.96 -15.93
N ILE A 9 -9.62 17.08 -16.92
CA ILE A 9 -8.19 17.41 -16.68
C ILE A 9 -8.06 18.79 -16.04
N ILE A 10 -8.81 19.79 -16.53
CA ILE A 10 -8.81 21.14 -15.97
C ILE A 10 -9.27 21.11 -14.49
N PHE A 11 -10.35 20.39 -14.17
CA PHE A 11 -10.84 20.30 -12.79
C PHE A 11 -9.89 19.57 -11.85
N VAL A 12 -9.19 18.52 -12.32
CA VAL A 12 -8.13 17.86 -11.54
C VAL A 12 -6.99 18.83 -11.25
N PHE A 13 -6.55 19.60 -12.24
CA PHE A 13 -5.50 20.60 -12.09
C PHE A 13 -5.92 21.74 -11.15
N LEU A 14 -7.16 22.21 -11.25
CA LEU A 14 -7.72 23.21 -10.31
C LEU A 14 -7.79 22.70 -8.89
N GLY A 15 -8.14 21.41 -8.69
CA GLY A 15 -8.14 20.78 -7.35
C GLY A 15 -6.73 20.73 -6.73
N LEU A 16 -5.72 20.38 -7.53
CA LEU A 16 -4.33 20.39 -7.08
C LEU A 16 -3.85 21.82 -6.73
N LEU A 17 -4.14 22.80 -7.60
CA LEU A 17 -3.81 24.20 -7.34
C LEU A 17 -4.51 24.74 -6.07
N PHE A 18 -5.78 24.36 -5.87
CA PHE A 18 -6.52 24.74 -4.66
C PHE A 18 -5.85 24.18 -3.40
N PHE A 19 -5.43 22.92 -3.42
CA PHE A 19 -4.73 22.29 -2.30
C PHE A 19 -3.40 22.99 -1.99
N LEU A 20 -2.58 23.28 -3.01
CA LEU A 20 -1.30 23.97 -2.85
C LEU A 20 -1.49 25.41 -2.35
N PHE A 21 -2.49 26.11 -2.87
CA PHE A 21 -2.84 27.47 -2.45
C PHE A 21 -3.31 27.50 -0.98
N PHE A 22 -4.14 26.51 -0.59
CA PHE A 22 -4.58 26.38 0.79
C PHE A 22 -3.41 26.10 1.74
N TRP A 23 -2.48 25.23 1.36
CA TRP A 23 -1.26 25.00 2.15
C TRP A 23 -0.44 26.28 2.31
N GLU A 24 -0.14 26.98 1.23
CA GLU A 24 0.67 28.20 1.22
C GLU A 24 0.04 29.30 2.09
N ILE A 25 -1.28 29.52 1.98
CA ILE A 25 -2.00 30.49 2.81
C ILE A 25 -1.97 30.07 4.28
N SER A 26 -2.25 28.82 4.58
CA SER A 26 -2.26 28.31 5.95
C SER A 26 -0.88 28.48 6.62
N SER A 27 0.20 28.22 5.90
CA SER A 27 1.56 28.46 6.38
C SER A 27 1.81 29.94 6.71
N ARG A 28 1.38 30.85 5.84
CA ARG A 28 1.55 32.31 6.06
C ARG A 28 0.71 32.84 7.22
N ILE A 29 -0.51 32.32 7.41
CA ILE A 29 -1.38 32.70 8.53
C ILE A 29 -0.80 32.22 9.85
N TYR A 30 -0.26 31.00 9.89
CA TYR A 30 0.35 30.45 11.10
C TYR A 30 1.60 31.21 11.54
N ASN A 31 2.25 31.91 10.61
CA ASN A 31 3.39 32.81 10.82
C ASN A 31 4.56 32.20 11.63
N SER A 32 4.77 30.89 11.52
CA SER A 32 5.87 30.15 12.15
C SER A 32 6.46 29.18 11.15
N ASN A 33 7.37 29.68 10.31
CA ASN A 33 8.07 28.88 9.29
C ASN A 33 8.83 27.69 9.89
N SER A 34 9.17 27.80 11.19
CA SER A 34 9.86 26.72 11.91
C SER A 34 8.98 25.48 12.14
N VAL A 35 7.66 25.64 12.30
CA VAL A 35 6.74 24.54 12.64
C VAL A 35 5.87 24.15 11.44
N PHE A 36 5.43 25.14 10.67
CA PHE A 36 4.58 24.92 9.48
C PHE A 36 5.18 25.66 8.27
N PRO A 37 6.20 25.08 7.62
CA PRO A 37 6.85 25.66 6.44
C PRO A 37 5.89 25.77 5.26
N SER A 38 6.14 26.73 4.38
CA SER A 38 5.41 26.87 3.14
C SER A 38 5.70 25.73 2.17
N PHE A 39 4.81 25.54 1.19
CA PHE A 39 5.03 24.55 0.13
C PHE A 39 6.33 24.80 -0.63
N ILE A 40 6.61 26.08 -0.94
CA ILE A 40 7.81 26.48 -1.69
C ILE A 40 9.09 26.17 -0.90
N GLU A 41 9.12 26.50 0.40
CA GLU A 41 10.26 26.20 1.27
C GLU A 41 10.49 24.68 1.37
N SER A 42 9.43 23.91 1.57
CA SER A 42 9.51 22.44 1.64
C SER A 42 10.01 21.84 0.33
N LEU A 43 9.60 22.39 -0.81
CA LEU A 43 10.05 21.96 -2.13
C LEU A 43 11.53 22.31 -2.37
N MET A 44 11.96 23.52 -2.01
CA MET A 44 13.37 23.91 -2.12
C MET A 44 14.27 23.05 -1.24
N ASN A 45 13.83 22.76 -0.01
CA ASN A 45 14.56 21.88 0.88
C ASN A 45 14.60 20.44 0.34
N LEU A 46 13.52 19.93 -0.24
CA LEU A 46 13.52 18.63 -0.92
C LEU A 46 14.59 18.57 -2.02
N VAL A 47 14.72 19.60 -2.86
CA VAL A 47 15.76 19.66 -3.90
C VAL A 47 17.17 19.59 -3.31
N ASN A 48 17.39 20.15 -2.12
CA ASN A 48 18.67 20.02 -1.43
C ASN A 48 18.87 18.62 -0.84
N LEU A 49 17.86 18.02 -0.23
CA LEU A 49 17.89 16.65 0.28
C LEU A 49 18.14 15.61 -0.82
N LEU A 50 17.66 15.85 -2.04
CA LEU A 50 17.91 14.97 -3.19
C LEU A 50 19.41 14.91 -3.60
N LYS A 51 20.27 15.77 -3.07
CA LYS A 51 21.72 15.69 -3.26
C LYS A 51 22.39 14.69 -2.31
N ASP A 52 21.69 14.27 -1.24
CA ASP A 52 22.23 13.32 -0.26
C ASP A 52 21.99 11.87 -0.71
N ILE A 53 23.09 11.14 -0.87
CA ILE A 53 23.06 9.70 -1.22
C ILE A 53 22.35 8.85 -0.15
N ASN A 54 22.35 9.28 1.11
CA ASN A 54 21.70 8.56 2.19
C ASN A 54 20.17 8.57 2.05
N LEU A 55 19.61 9.64 1.48
CA LEU A 55 18.17 9.69 1.17
C LEU A 55 17.76 8.55 0.24
N TYR A 56 18.53 8.30 -0.81
CA TYR A 56 18.24 7.22 -1.76
C TYR A 56 18.35 5.84 -1.12
N LYS A 57 19.37 5.63 -0.26
CA LYS A 57 19.51 4.38 0.50
C LYS A 57 18.28 4.14 1.37
N SER A 58 17.85 5.17 2.09
CA SER A 58 16.66 5.12 2.95
C SER A 58 15.39 4.84 2.14
N LEU A 59 15.24 5.49 0.99
CA LEU A 59 14.10 5.30 0.10
C LEU A 59 14.03 3.86 -0.43
N PHE A 60 15.15 3.34 -0.95
CA PHE A 60 15.21 1.96 -1.45
C PHE A 60 14.99 0.93 -0.36
N PHE A 61 15.46 1.18 0.85
CA PHE A 61 15.22 0.31 2.00
C PHE A 61 13.73 0.24 2.34
N THR A 62 13.07 1.38 2.52
CA THR A 62 11.63 1.45 2.80
C THR A 62 10.79 0.79 1.70
N ILE A 63 11.07 1.10 0.42
CA ILE A 63 10.36 0.49 -0.70
C ILE A 63 10.61 -1.02 -0.74
N GLY A 64 11.85 -1.46 -0.57
CA GLY A 64 12.22 -2.87 -0.59
C GLY A 64 11.50 -3.68 0.48
N LEU A 65 11.50 -3.20 1.73
CA LEU A 65 10.80 -3.86 2.83
C LEU A 65 9.29 -3.84 2.63
N GLY A 66 8.72 -2.71 2.24
CA GLY A 66 7.29 -2.61 1.95
C GLY A 66 6.86 -3.60 0.87
N LEU A 67 7.62 -3.71 -0.23
CA LEU A 67 7.35 -4.68 -1.30
C LEU A 67 7.51 -6.14 -0.84
N LEU A 68 8.49 -6.45 0.01
CA LEU A 68 8.64 -7.78 0.61
C LEU A 68 7.45 -8.14 1.49
N GLY A 69 6.96 -7.22 2.32
CA GLY A 69 5.77 -7.42 3.14
C GLY A 69 4.52 -7.67 2.29
N VAL A 70 4.35 -6.91 1.20
CA VAL A 70 3.28 -7.12 0.21
C VAL A 70 3.40 -8.50 -0.44
N LEU A 71 4.59 -8.90 -0.87
CA LEU A 71 4.83 -10.17 -1.56
C LEU A 71 4.51 -11.37 -0.67
N ILE A 72 4.93 -11.34 0.59
CA ILE A 72 4.59 -12.36 1.58
C ILE A 72 3.06 -12.42 1.75
N SER A 73 2.41 -11.26 1.87
CA SER A 73 0.97 -11.16 2.04
C SER A 73 0.20 -11.69 0.82
N ILE A 74 0.72 -11.48 -0.40
CA ILE A 74 0.14 -12.04 -1.64
C ILE A 74 0.18 -13.56 -1.62
N ILE A 75 1.35 -14.14 -1.34
CA ILE A 75 1.53 -15.60 -1.34
C ILE A 75 0.56 -16.25 -0.36
N PHE A 76 0.57 -15.81 0.89
CA PHE A 76 -0.28 -16.40 1.91
C PHE A 76 -1.76 -16.01 1.74
N GLY A 77 -2.08 -14.78 1.35
CA GLY A 77 -3.45 -14.33 1.13
C GLY A 77 -4.15 -15.11 0.01
N ILE A 78 -3.47 -15.33 -1.11
CA ILE A 78 -4.00 -16.14 -2.20
C ILE A 78 -4.13 -17.61 -1.78
N PHE A 79 -3.10 -18.18 -1.16
CA PHE A 79 -3.11 -19.57 -0.71
C PHE A 79 -4.26 -19.84 0.26
N PHE A 80 -4.38 -19.05 1.31
CA PHE A 80 -5.45 -19.21 2.31
C PHE A 80 -6.83 -18.85 1.75
N GLY A 81 -6.93 -17.91 0.82
CA GLY A 81 -8.17 -17.58 0.12
C GLY A 81 -8.69 -18.74 -0.71
N ILE A 82 -7.80 -19.43 -1.44
CA ILE A 82 -8.13 -20.64 -2.20
C ILE A 82 -8.55 -21.77 -1.24
N LEU A 83 -7.81 -21.98 -0.14
CA LEU A 83 -8.20 -22.97 0.87
C LEU A 83 -9.60 -22.71 1.43
N ALA A 84 -9.91 -21.46 1.73
CA ALA A 84 -11.23 -21.06 2.25
C ALA A 84 -12.36 -21.24 1.21
N TYR A 85 -12.04 -21.14 -0.08
CA TYR A 85 -12.99 -21.46 -1.14
C TYR A 85 -13.34 -22.94 -1.18
N TYR A 86 -12.34 -23.82 -1.12
CA TYR A 86 -12.56 -25.27 -1.20
C TYR A 86 -13.03 -25.91 0.10
N PHE A 87 -12.63 -25.38 1.25
CA PHE A 87 -12.94 -25.95 2.57
C PHE A 87 -13.80 -25.00 3.40
N GLU A 88 -15.10 -25.27 3.44
CA GLU A 88 -16.08 -24.45 4.16
C GLU A 88 -15.78 -24.37 5.68
N LEU A 89 -15.36 -25.47 6.28
CA LEU A 89 -14.97 -25.52 7.70
C LEU A 89 -13.76 -24.62 7.98
N PHE A 90 -12.77 -24.63 7.06
CA PHE A 90 -11.62 -23.73 7.16
C PHE A 90 -12.06 -22.26 7.05
N ARG A 91 -12.93 -21.94 6.09
CA ARG A 91 -13.51 -20.60 5.93
C ARG A 91 -14.23 -20.15 7.19
N ALA A 92 -15.07 -21.00 7.77
CA ALA A 92 -15.81 -20.71 9.00
C ALA A 92 -14.86 -20.47 10.19
N PHE A 93 -13.82 -21.28 10.33
CA PHE A 93 -12.80 -21.13 11.38
C PHE A 93 -11.99 -19.84 11.21
N PHE A 94 -11.58 -19.53 9.99
CA PHE A 94 -10.66 -18.43 9.72
C PHE A 94 -11.35 -17.05 9.62
N SER A 95 -12.65 -17.02 9.30
CA SER A 95 -13.42 -15.78 9.13
C SER A 95 -13.37 -14.84 10.35
N PRO A 96 -13.58 -15.28 11.61
CA PRO A 96 -13.48 -14.40 12.77
C PRO A 96 -12.06 -13.87 12.99
N ILE A 97 -11.03 -14.68 12.72
CA ILE A 97 -9.62 -14.27 12.85
C ILE A 97 -9.31 -13.16 11.86
N ASN A 98 -9.73 -13.34 10.60
CA ASN A 98 -9.55 -12.33 9.56
C ASN A 98 -10.25 -11.01 9.89
N LYS A 99 -11.46 -11.07 10.46
CA LYS A 99 -12.19 -9.88 10.91
C LYS A 99 -11.46 -9.15 12.03
N ILE A 100 -10.90 -9.86 13.00
CA ILE A 100 -10.14 -9.30 14.12
C ILE A 100 -8.94 -8.50 13.58
N PHE A 101 -8.14 -9.08 12.68
CA PHE A 101 -6.98 -8.37 12.10
C PHE A 101 -7.36 -7.09 11.34
N ARG A 102 -8.54 -7.04 10.75
CA ARG A 102 -9.02 -5.84 10.04
C ARG A 102 -9.55 -4.75 10.95
N VAL A 103 -10.04 -5.10 12.13
CA VAL A 103 -10.64 -4.14 13.08
C VAL A 103 -9.58 -3.50 13.97
N ILE A 104 -8.52 -4.22 14.30
CA ILE A 104 -7.46 -3.68 15.17
C ILE A 104 -6.72 -2.54 14.43
N PRO A 105 -6.65 -1.34 15.02
CA PRO A 105 -5.88 -0.24 14.45
C PRO A 105 -4.42 -0.63 14.21
N THR A 106 -3.93 -0.39 13.01
CA THR A 106 -2.57 -0.78 12.60
C THR A 106 -1.50 -0.26 13.56
N ILE A 107 -1.68 0.95 14.07
CA ILE A 107 -0.73 1.55 15.02
C ILE A 107 -0.59 0.73 16.32
N ILE A 108 -1.69 0.14 16.81
CA ILE A 108 -1.66 -0.71 18.02
C ILE A 108 -0.87 -1.99 17.74
N ILE A 109 -1.13 -2.63 16.60
CA ILE A 109 -0.37 -3.82 16.15
C ILE A 109 1.10 -3.49 16.07
N SER A 110 1.45 -2.33 15.47
CA SER A 110 2.84 -1.89 15.29
C SER A 110 3.53 -1.69 16.64
N ILE A 111 2.92 -0.97 17.58
CA ILE A 111 3.51 -0.73 18.90
C ILE A 111 3.74 -2.04 19.64
N LEU A 112 2.74 -2.93 19.67
CA LEU A 112 2.88 -4.22 20.34
C LEU A 112 4.01 -5.06 19.74
N LEU A 113 4.09 -5.17 18.41
CA LEU A 113 5.12 -5.96 17.75
C LEU A 113 6.53 -5.38 17.95
N ILE A 114 6.68 -4.06 17.91
CA ILE A 114 7.97 -3.40 18.13
C ILE A 114 8.48 -3.61 19.56
N ILE A 115 7.61 -3.70 20.56
CA ILE A 115 7.99 -4.01 21.94
C ILE A 115 8.63 -5.41 22.05
N PHE A 116 8.05 -6.40 21.32
CA PHE A 116 8.51 -7.79 21.37
C PHE A 116 9.62 -8.11 20.37
N ILE A 117 9.58 -7.48 19.19
CA ILE A 117 10.46 -7.80 18.05
C ILE A 117 11.20 -6.54 17.62
N LYS A 118 12.40 -6.33 18.17
CA LYS A 118 13.23 -5.14 17.91
C LYS A 118 14.17 -5.34 16.71
N ASN A 119 13.63 -5.79 15.57
CA ASN A 119 14.43 -6.01 14.36
C ASN A 119 13.59 -5.92 13.09
N ILE A 120 14.21 -6.10 11.93
CA ILE A 120 13.59 -6.01 10.60
C ILE A 120 12.36 -6.92 10.43
N PHE A 121 12.25 -8.03 11.15
CA PHE A 121 11.09 -8.91 11.09
C PHE A 121 9.82 -8.25 11.63
N ALA A 122 9.93 -7.28 12.55
CA ALA A 122 8.75 -6.54 13.02
C ALA A 122 8.04 -5.86 11.85
N TYR A 123 8.76 -5.21 10.96
CA TYR A 123 8.21 -4.53 9.78
C TYR A 123 7.44 -5.49 8.88
N LEU A 124 8.06 -6.65 8.57
CA LEU A 124 7.44 -7.67 7.72
C LEU A 124 6.19 -8.26 8.34
N ILE A 125 6.20 -8.50 9.67
CA ILE A 125 5.03 -9.04 10.38
C ILE A 125 3.91 -8.00 10.44
N ILE A 126 4.22 -6.72 10.69
CA ILE A 126 3.23 -5.64 10.69
C ILE A 126 2.57 -5.55 9.31
N SER A 127 3.37 -5.47 8.25
CA SER A 127 2.86 -5.41 6.87
C SER A 127 2.02 -6.66 6.54
N PHE A 128 2.48 -7.85 6.92
CA PHE A 128 1.74 -9.10 6.72
C PHE A 128 0.38 -9.09 7.43
N LEU A 129 0.33 -8.77 8.73
CA LEU A 129 -0.91 -8.80 9.51
C LEU A 129 -1.98 -7.83 8.98
N VAL A 130 -1.57 -6.74 8.34
CA VAL A 130 -2.50 -5.75 7.79
C VAL A 130 -2.91 -6.07 6.36
N LEU A 131 -1.97 -6.52 5.52
CA LEU A 131 -2.21 -6.73 4.09
C LEU A 131 -2.77 -8.12 3.76
N PHE A 132 -2.36 -9.15 4.49
CA PHE A 132 -2.84 -10.51 4.32
C PHE A 132 -4.38 -10.62 4.37
N PRO A 133 -5.08 -10.05 5.37
CA PRO A 133 -6.55 -10.09 5.43
C PRO A 133 -7.23 -9.49 4.20
N LEU A 134 -6.66 -8.44 3.63
CA LEU A 134 -7.19 -7.77 2.44
C LEU A 134 -7.12 -8.69 1.22
N ILE A 135 -5.96 -9.31 1.01
CA ILE A 135 -5.72 -10.18 -0.15
C ILE A 135 -6.48 -11.50 -0.01
N TYR A 136 -6.51 -12.08 1.19
CA TYR A 136 -7.31 -13.26 1.52
C TYR A 136 -8.79 -13.07 1.15
N GLU A 137 -9.37 -11.95 1.60
CA GLU A 137 -10.80 -11.70 1.38
C GLU A 137 -11.11 -11.42 -0.08
N ALA A 138 -10.25 -10.66 -0.77
CA ALA A 138 -10.40 -10.40 -2.19
C ALA A 138 -10.27 -11.69 -3.01
N THR A 139 -9.35 -12.57 -2.65
CA THR A 139 -9.19 -13.88 -3.29
C THR A 139 -10.43 -14.74 -3.07
N LEU A 140 -10.85 -14.91 -1.83
CA LEU A 140 -12.05 -15.70 -1.51
C LEU A 140 -13.28 -15.15 -2.23
N LYS A 141 -13.50 -13.83 -2.20
CA LYS A 141 -14.60 -13.18 -2.89
C LYS A 141 -14.54 -13.40 -4.40
N GLY A 142 -13.36 -13.25 -5.01
CA GLY A 142 -13.16 -13.47 -6.43
C GLY A 142 -13.60 -14.87 -6.87
N PHE A 143 -13.30 -15.91 -6.08
CA PHE A 143 -13.73 -17.27 -6.36
C PHE A 143 -15.22 -17.50 -6.10
N LEU A 144 -15.81 -16.86 -5.08
CA LEU A 144 -17.24 -16.99 -4.75
C LEU A 144 -18.16 -16.28 -5.77
N GLU A 145 -17.68 -15.26 -6.45
CA GLU A 145 -18.42 -14.49 -7.46
C GLU A 145 -18.42 -15.15 -8.85
N ILE A 146 -17.73 -16.30 -9.02
CA ILE A 146 -17.74 -17.03 -10.29
C ILE A 146 -19.14 -17.61 -10.55
N ASP A 147 -19.63 -17.44 -11.78
CA ASP A 147 -20.95 -17.93 -12.20
C ASP A 147 -21.09 -19.45 -11.95
N GLN A 148 -22.18 -19.82 -11.26
CA GLN A 148 -22.48 -21.21 -10.94
C GLN A 148 -22.64 -22.09 -12.18
N ASN A 149 -23.05 -21.55 -13.33
CA ASN A 149 -23.13 -22.29 -14.58
C ASN A 149 -21.75 -22.74 -15.04
N ILE A 150 -20.71 -21.90 -14.87
CA ILE A 150 -19.31 -22.28 -15.19
C ILE A 150 -18.86 -23.40 -14.26
N ILE A 151 -19.14 -23.27 -12.95
CA ILE A 151 -18.79 -24.30 -11.96
C ILE A 151 -19.49 -25.63 -12.27
N ASN A 152 -20.77 -25.58 -12.65
CA ASN A 152 -21.54 -26.77 -13.01
C ASN A 152 -21.02 -27.41 -14.29
N SER A 153 -20.65 -26.63 -15.32
CA SER A 153 -20.03 -27.15 -16.55
C SER A 153 -18.72 -27.86 -16.28
N LEU A 154 -17.84 -27.29 -15.43
CA LEU A 154 -16.59 -27.94 -15.02
C LEU A 154 -16.82 -29.25 -14.24
N ARG A 155 -17.93 -29.36 -13.51
CA ARG A 155 -18.31 -30.62 -12.82
C ARG A 155 -18.77 -31.70 -13.80
N LEU A 156 -19.50 -31.31 -14.86
CA LEU A 156 -19.98 -32.23 -15.88
C LEU A 156 -18.84 -32.78 -16.77
N GLU A 157 -17.86 -31.95 -17.06
CA GLU A 157 -16.69 -32.33 -17.85
C GLU A 157 -15.68 -33.19 -17.07
N GLU A 158 -15.96 -33.54 -15.80
CA GLU A 158 -15.06 -34.28 -14.90
C GLU A 158 -13.64 -33.65 -14.76
N THR A 159 -13.45 -32.42 -15.24
CA THR A 159 -12.21 -31.65 -15.14
C THR A 159 -12.01 -31.17 -13.70
N LYS A 160 -11.89 -32.15 -12.77
CA LYS A 160 -11.67 -31.86 -11.34
C LYS A 160 -10.18 -31.74 -11.07
N GLY A 161 -9.80 -30.73 -10.29
CA GLY A 161 -8.46 -30.63 -9.73
C GLY A 161 -7.68 -29.38 -10.10
N PHE A 162 -6.37 -29.47 -10.00
CA PHE A 162 -5.42 -28.38 -10.19
C PHE A 162 -5.54 -27.72 -11.58
N SER A 163 -5.90 -28.48 -12.61
CA SER A 163 -6.02 -27.96 -13.98
C SER A 163 -7.16 -26.97 -14.13
N SER A 164 -8.36 -27.29 -13.61
CA SER A 164 -9.51 -26.39 -13.65
C SER A 164 -9.30 -25.16 -12.77
N LEU A 165 -8.62 -25.30 -11.62
CA LEU A 165 -8.26 -24.20 -10.76
C LEU A 165 -7.44 -23.14 -11.50
N PHE A 166 -6.32 -23.52 -12.11
CA PHE A 166 -5.41 -22.57 -12.74
C PHE A 166 -5.82 -22.13 -14.15
N LYS A 167 -6.51 -22.98 -14.91
CA LYS A 167 -6.91 -22.65 -16.29
C LYS A 167 -8.22 -21.88 -16.39
N VAL A 168 -9.12 -22.04 -15.42
CA VAL A 168 -10.46 -21.43 -15.48
C VAL A 168 -10.77 -20.57 -14.27
N LEU A 169 -10.75 -21.15 -13.06
CA LEU A 169 -11.23 -20.45 -11.87
C LEU A 169 -10.31 -19.29 -11.47
N PHE A 170 -9.00 -19.49 -11.47
CA PHE A 170 -8.04 -18.46 -11.10
C PHE A 170 -8.04 -17.27 -12.08
N PRO A 171 -8.05 -17.43 -13.41
CA PRO A 171 -8.25 -16.33 -14.35
C PRO A 171 -9.54 -15.56 -14.12
N LEU A 172 -10.67 -16.22 -13.84
CA LEU A 172 -11.94 -15.56 -13.57
C LEU A 172 -11.93 -14.78 -12.23
N ALA A 173 -11.25 -15.28 -11.21
CA ALA A 173 -11.06 -14.59 -9.93
C ALA A 173 -9.99 -13.49 -9.98
N SER A 174 -9.10 -13.52 -10.98
CA SER A 174 -7.91 -12.66 -11.06
C SER A 174 -8.20 -11.16 -11.00
N PRO A 175 -9.29 -10.59 -11.54
CA PRO A 175 -9.57 -9.15 -11.43
C PRO A 175 -9.71 -8.68 -9.97
N TYR A 176 -10.34 -9.49 -9.10
CA TYR A 176 -10.47 -9.20 -7.67
C TYR A 176 -9.12 -9.25 -6.97
N ILE A 177 -8.34 -10.29 -7.27
CA ILE A 177 -7.00 -10.48 -6.70
C ILE A 177 -6.08 -9.34 -7.13
N LEU A 178 -6.05 -9.01 -8.42
CA LEU A 178 -5.20 -7.95 -8.97
C LEU A 178 -5.53 -6.60 -8.33
N LEU A 179 -6.82 -6.28 -8.18
CA LEU A 179 -7.23 -5.04 -7.53
C LEU A 179 -6.73 -4.95 -6.09
N SER A 180 -6.84 -6.04 -5.31
CA SER A 180 -6.35 -6.08 -3.94
C SER A 180 -4.83 -5.98 -3.86
N VAL A 181 -4.09 -6.59 -4.78
CA VAL A 181 -2.62 -6.48 -4.87
C VAL A 181 -2.20 -5.03 -5.13
N ILE A 182 -2.84 -4.35 -6.09
CA ILE A 182 -2.57 -2.94 -6.39
C ILE A 182 -2.81 -2.06 -5.16
N GLN A 183 -3.93 -2.27 -4.46
CA GLN A 183 -4.25 -1.55 -3.22
C GLN A 183 -3.24 -1.85 -2.11
N SER A 184 -2.79 -3.11 -2.01
CA SER A 184 -1.82 -3.55 -1.00
C SER A 184 -0.45 -2.91 -1.19
N ILE A 185 0.00 -2.64 -2.41
CA ILE A 185 1.27 -1.96 -2.66
C ILE A 185 1.25 -0.54 -2.08
N GLY A 186 0.18 0.21 -2.31
CA GLY A 186 0.05 1.55 -1.76
C GLY A 186 -0.10 1.58 -0.23
N LEU A 187 -0.87 0.64 0.34
CA LEU A 187 -1.01 0.50 1.78
C LEU A 187 0.29 0.01 2.43
N GLY A 188 1.01 -0.92 1.80
CA GLY A 188 2.26 -1.47 2.31
C GLY A 188 3.31 -0.40 2.55
N LEU A 189 3.50 0.53 1.61
CA LEU A 189 4.42 1.66 1.80
C LEU A 189 4.03 2.56 2.97
N LYS A 190 2.74 2.85 3.16
CA LYS A 190 2.28 3.65 4.30
C LYS A 190 2.53 2.96 5.63
N ILE A 191 2.27 1.65 5.69
CA ILE A 191 2.48 0.83 6.89
C ILE A 191 3.96 0.77 7.23
N GLU A 192 4.82 0.57 6.22
CA GLU A 192 6.26 0.51 6.39
C GLU A 192 6.82 1.80 6.98
N ILE A 193 6.50 2.95 6.38
CA ILE A 193 6.95 4.26 6.87
C ILE A 193 6.46 4.49 8.31
N MET A 194 5.20 4.15 8.61
CA MET A 194 4.64 4.27 9.96
C MET A 194 5.40 3.40 10.96
N ALA A 195 5.70 2.16 10.62
CA ALA A 195 6.44 1.24 11.47
C ALA A 195 7.89 1.71 11.69
N GLU A 196 8.55 2.24 10.67
CA GLU A 196 9.87 2.86 10.76
C GLU A 196 9.88 4.08 11.70
N ILE A 197 8.85 4.96 11.60
CA ILE A 197 8.72 6.12 12.49
C ILE A 197 8.58 5.67 13.94
N LEU A 198 7.77 4.65 14.20
CA LEU A 198 7.51 4.15 15.56
C LEU A 198 8.72 3.44 16.17
N MET A 199 9.49 2.72 15.37
CA MET A 199 10.66 1.98 15.87
C MET A 199 11.80 2.89 16.32
N GLY A 200 11.98 4.04 15.69
CA GLY A 200 12.89 5.09 16.12
C GLY A 200 14.36 4.69 16.35
N ASP A 201 14.79 3.53 15.84
CA ASP A 201 16.15 3.00 16.10
C ASP A 201 17.16 3.61 15.13
N ASN A 202 18.21 4.24 15.66
CA ASN A 202 19.30 4.86 14.90
C ASN A 202 20.12 3.89 14.03
N LYS A 203 19.87 2.59 14.12
CA LYS A 203 20.57 1.55 13.36
C LYS A 203 19.91 1.21 12.03
N ASN A 204 18.67 1.57 11.85
CA ASN A 204 17.91 1.25 10.65
C ASN A 204 17.89 2.45 9.70
N ILE A 205 17.95 2.13 8.40
CA ILE A 205 18.05 3.10 7.32
C ILE A 205 16.70 3.08 6.60
N GLY A 206 15.81 4.01 6.91
CA GLY A 206 14.53 4.13 6.21
C GLY A 206 14.02 5.56 6.21
N ILE A 207 13.07 5.88 5.33
CA ILE A 207 12.47 7.24 5.25
C ILE A 207 11.73 7.57 6.56
N GLY A 208 11.04 6.59 7.16
CA GLY A 208 10.38 6.78 8.44
C GLY A 208 11.37 7.10 9.58
N HIS A 209 12.59 6.53 9.55
CA HIS A 209 13.65 6.90 10.49
C HIS A 209 14.16 8.32 10.29
N LEU A 210 14.30 8.78 9.03
CA LEU A 210 14.67 10.17 8.76
C LEU A 210 13.60 11.12 9.30
N ILE A 211 12.32 10.79 9.15
CA ILE A 211 11.21 11.55 9.70
C ILE A 211 11.24 11.54 11.24
N ASN A 212 11.45 10.36 11.86
CA ASN A 212 11.57 10.26 13.32
C ASN A 212 12.72 11.09 13.86
N ASN A 213 13.88 11.03 13.19
CA ASN A 213 15.06 11.83 13.56
C ASN A 213 14.77 13.35 13.44
N ALA A 214 14.13 13.77 12.34
CA ALA A 214 13.75 15.16 12.13
C ALA A 214 12.76 15.65 13.20
N TYR A 215 11.84 14.80 13.65
CA TYR A 215 10.85 15.15 14.66
C TYR A 215 11.40 15.14 16.09
N ASN A 216 12.09 14.07 16.51
CA ASN A 216 12.46 13.83 17.90
C ASN A 216 13.88 14.29 18.28
N HIS A 217 14.79 14.44 17.31
CA HIS A 217 16.19 14.73 17.60
C HIS A 217 16.65 16.09 17.08
N THR A 218 16.34 16.41 15.83
CA THR A 218 16.80 17.67 15.24
C THR A 218 15.77 18.79 15.27
N PHE A 219 14.48 18.47 15.53
CA PHE A 219 13.36 19.40 15.52
C PHE A 219 13.26 20.19 14.20
N ASN A 220 13.71 19.57 13.11
CA ASN A 220 13.72 20.16 11.78
C ASN A 220 12.43 19.79 11.04
N TYR A 221 11.37 20.57 11.26
CA TYR A 221 10.07 20.28 10.67
C TYR A 221 10.05 20.45 9.15
N ILE A 222 10.88 21.32 8.57
CA ILE A 222 10.94 21.47 7.12
C ILE A 222 11.38 20.17 6.42
N ASP A 223 12.26 19.39 7.04
CA ASP A 223 12.66 18.07 6.52
C ASP A 223 11.48 17.10 6.52
N ILE A 224 10.63 17.12 7.55
CA ILE A 224 9.44 16.27 7.63
C ILE A 224 8.49 16.54 6.46
N TYR A 225 8.21 17.82 6.17
CA TYR A 225 7.37 18.20 5.04
C TYR A 225 8.01 17.86 3.70
N SER A 226 9.33 18.00 3.61
CA SER A 226 10.08 17.62 2.41
C SER A 226 10.06 16.11 2.17
N TYR A 227 10.23 15.28 3.21
CA TYR A 227 10.07 13.83 3.12
C TYR A 227 8.63 13.44 2.79
N ALA A 228 7.63 14.12 3.34
CA ALA A 228 6.23 13.89 2.98
C ALA A 228 5.98 14.16 1.49
N LEU A 229 6.51 15.26 0.93
CA LEU A 229 6.45 15.55 -0.50
C LEU A 229 7.14 14.46 -1.34
N LEU A 230 8.32 13.99 -0.92
CA LEU A 230 9.03 12.90 -1.58
C LEU A 230 8.17 11.62 -1.62
N ILE A 231 7.58 11.25 -0.49
CA ILE A 231 6.71 10.07 -0.39
C ILE A 231 5.51 10.19 -1.33
N VAL A 232 4.88 11.37 -1.42
CA VAL A 232 3.77 11.62 -2.34
C VAL A 232 4.22 11.43 -3.79
N VAL A 233 5.36 12.00 -4.18
CA VAL A 233 5.91 11.84 -5.54
C VAL A 233 6.20 10.37 -5.85
N VAL A 234 6.86 9.66 -4.95
CA VAL A 234 7.16 8.23 -5.10
C VAL A 234 5.88 7.40 -5.21
N TYR A 235 4.88 7.68 -4.36
CA TYR A 235 3.58 7.01 -4.43
C TYR A 235 2.89 7.22 -5.77
N LEU A 236 2.86 8.46 -6.28
CA LEU A 236 2.27 8.79 -7.59
C LEU A 236 2.99 8.08 -8.74
N LEU A 237 4.31 7.96 -8.68
CA LEU A 237 5.09 7.21 -9.68
C LEU A 237 4.75 5.71 -9.66
N ILE A 238 4.64 5.12 -8.47
CA ILE A 238 4.24 3.72 -8.31
C ILE A 238 2.81 3.51 -8.81
N ASP A 239 1.88 4.38 -8.43
CA ASP A 239 0.48 4.31 -8.88
C ASP A 239 0.35 4.42 -10.41
N LEU A 240 1.13 5.31 -11.04
CA LEU A 240 1.19 5.43 -12.49
C LEU A 240 1.66 4.12 -13.15
N VAL A 241 2.73 3.51 -12.63
CA VAL A 241 3.24 2.22 -13.13
C VAL A 241 2.18 1.13 -12.98
N LEU A 242 1.54 1.05 -11.82
CA LEU A 242 0.49 0.08 -11.53
C LEU A 242 -0.74 0.28 -12.42
N HIS A 243 -1.10 1.53 -12.72
CA HIS A 243 -2.20 1.84 -13.62
C HIS A 243 -1.92 1.37 -15.05
N ILE A 244 -0.72 1.61 -15.55
CA ILE A 244 -0.28 1.14 -16.88
C ILE A 244 -0.30 -0.40 -16.95
N LEU A 245 0.19 -1.06 -15.91
CA LEU A 245 0.15 -2.53 -15.83
C LEU A 245 -1.29 -3.04 -15.81
N LYS A 246 -2.17 -2.44 -15.01
CA LYS A 246 -3.59 -2.80 -14.94
C LYS A 246 -4.28 -2.70 -16.28
N GLU A 247 -4.08 -1.62 -17.03
CA GLU A 247 -4.68 -1.47 -18.37
C GLU A 247 -4.20 -2.55 -19.35
N LYS A 248 -2.94 -2.97 -19.24
CA LYS A 248 -2.37 -4.01 -20.09
C LYS A 248 -2.96 -5.39 -19.77
N PHE A 249 -3.17 -5.71 -18.48
CA PHE A 249 -3.72 -6.99 -18.05
C PHE A 249 -5.23 -7.10 -18.31
N ILE A 250 -6.01 -6.03 -18.10
CA ILE A 250 -7.48 -6.05 -18.31
C ILE A 250 -7.85 -5.99 -19.81
N LYS A 251 -7.00 -5.47 -20.69
CA LYS A 251 -7.23 -5.50 -22.15
C LYS A 251 -7.12 -6.88 -22.78
N ILE A 252 -6.57 -7.87 -22.08
CA ILE A 252 -6.46 -9.25 -22.57
C ILE A 252 -7.81 -9.98 -22.47
N ASP A 253 -8.76 -9.47 -21.65
CA ASP A 253 -10.08 -10.08 -21.41
C ASP A 253 -11.22 -9.45 -22.24
N LYS A 254 -10.91 -8.72 -23.31
CA LYS A 254 -11.87 -8.23 -24.32
C LYS A 254 -11.51 -8.76 -25.71
#